data_ef79ee879af7f1f4214f6da422455797
#
_entry.id   ef79ee879af7f1f4214f6da422455797
#
_cell.length_a   1.000
_cell.length_b   1.000
_cell.length_c   1.000
_cell.angle_alpha   90.00
_cell.angle_beta   90.00
_cell.angle_gamma   90.00
#
_symmetry.space_group_name_H-M   'P 1'
#
loop_
_entity.id
_entity.type
_entity.pdbx_description
1 polymer ?
#
loop_
_entity_poly.entity_id
_entity_poly.type
_entity_poly.pdbx_seq_one_letter_code
_entity_poly.pdbx_strand_id
1 'polypeptide(L)'
;DALREIFYGKCYICENKEVTSYQIEHLIPHRGNPELKYAWDNLFLACAHCNNTKLGRFDPILDCTKEDVERAIAFRKQGYFGTDEKLLFEPLDSREETLNTGRLLHEVYYGSTPQKKMEAVILRKHLRKEISNFKEYVREYKEAYPELQQYFDSPKSV
;
A
#
# COMPACT_ATOMS: atom_id res chain seq x y z
N ASP A 1 -19.31 -10.03 6.16
CA ASP A 1 -17.97 -10.38 5.68
C ASP A 1 -16.91 -9.66 6.54
N ALA A 2 -16.57 -10.29 7.69
CA ALA A 2 -15.83 -9.66 8.78
C ALA A 2 -14.48 -9.02 8.34
N LEU A 3 -13.67 -9.72 7.52
CA LEU A 3 -12.40 -9.13 7.04
C LEU A 3 -12.63 -7.87 6.20
N ARG A 4 -13.69 -7.85 5.39
CA ARG A 4 -13.99 -6.67 4.57
C ARG A 4 -14.39 -5.46 5.42
N GLU A 5 -15.07 -5.70 6.53
CA GLU A 5 -15.42 -4.64 7.50
C GLU A 5 -14.17 -4.13 8.22
N ILE A 6 -13.34 -5.04 8.74
CA ILE A 6 -12.12 -4.70 9.48
C ILE A 6 -11.13 -3.90 8.60
N PHE A 7 -10.95 -4.31 7.35
CA PHE A 7 -10.06 -3.62 6.41
C PHE A 7 -10.74 -2.48 5.63
N TYR A 8 -11.98 -2.07 6.01
CA TYR A 8 -12.73 -0.99 5.34
C TYR A 8 -12.87 -1.19 3.83
N GLY A 9 -12.94 -2.45 3.38
CA GLY A 9 -12.97 -2.79 1.95
C GLY A 9 -11.68 -2.48 1.20
N LYS A 10 -10.54 -2.33 1.88
CA LYS A 10 -9.22 -2.09 1.27
C LYS A 10 -8.40 -3.37 1.22
N CYS A 11 -7.60 -3.51 0.18
CA CYS A 11 -6.49 -4.47 0.19
C CYS A 11 -5.42 -4.01 1.19
N TYR A 12 -4.98 -4.88 2.10
CA TYR A 12 -4.02 -4.52 3.14
C TYR A 12 -2.61 -4.15 2.64
N ILE A 13 -2.28 -4.52 1.38
CA ILE A 13 -0.96 -4.20 0.78
C ILE A 13 -1.02 -2.89 -0.01
N CYS A 14 -1.97 -2.76 -0.94
CA CYS A 14 -2.01 -1.59 -1.83
C CYS A 14 -3.07 -0.56 -1.47
N GLU A 15 -3.88 -0.82 -0.43
CA GLU A 15 -5.00 0.00 0.06
C GLU A 15 -6.08 0.35 -0.97
N ASN A 16 -6.01 -0.21 -2.17
CA ASN A 16 -7.02 0.03 -3.20
C ASN A 16 -8.37 -0.59 -2.80
N LYS A 17 -9.45 0.18 -2.95
CA LYS A 17 -10.84 -0.23 -2.77
C LYS A 17 -11.51 -0.66 -4.09
N GLU A 18 -11.04 -0.12 -5.21
CA GLU A 18 -11.59 -0.38 -6.54
C GLU A 18 -10.96 -1.65 -7.15
N VAL A 19 -11.15 -2.80 -6.51
CA VAL A 19 -10.60 -4.07 -6.99
C VAL A 19 -11.72 -5.02 -7.45
N THR A 20 -11.43 -5.82 -8.45
CA THR A 20 -12.39 -6.76 -9.06
C THR A 20 -12.69 -7.96 -8.17
N SER A 21 -11.72 -8.37 -7.35
CA SER A 21 -11.86 -9.51 -6.44
C SER A 21 -10.96 -9.37 -5.22
N TYR A 22 -11.51 -9.78 -4.07
CA TYR A 22 -10.76 -9.93 -2.83
C TYR A 22 -10.52 -11.41 -2.54
N GLN A 23 -9.41 -11.67 -1.89
CA GLN A 23 -8.99 -12.98 -1.43
C GLN A 23 -8.60 -12.89 0.05
N ILE A 24 -8.76 -14.00 0.76
CA ILE A 24 -8.17 -14.17 2.09
C ILE A 24 -6.70 -14.53 1.86
N GLU A 25 -5.81 -13.72 2.41
CA GLU A 25 -4.37 -13.89 2.35
C GLU A 25 -3.83 -14.16 3.76
N HIS A 26 -2.73 -14.88 3.87
CA HIS A 26 -2.05 -15.13 5.13
C HIS A 26 -0.84 -14.22 5.25
N LEU A 27 -0.79 -13.39 6.30
CA LEU A 27 0.38 -12.55 6.56
C LEU A 27 1.64 -13.40 6.63
N ILE A 28 1.59 -14.48 7.44
CA ILE A 28 2.62 -15.51 7.53
C ILE A 28 2.16 -16.72 6.73
N PRO A 29 2.91 -17.18 5.72
CA PRO A 29 2.54 -18.34 4.92
C PRO A 29 2.36 -19.59 5.79
N HIS A 30 1.19 -20.19 5.72
CA HIS A 30 0.86 -21.33 6.60
C HIS A 30 1.60 -22.62 6.25
N ARG A 31 2.05 -22.81 4.99
CA ARG A 31 2.84 -23.96 4.52
C ARG A 31 2.29 -25.33 4.97
N GLY A 32 0.96 -25.44 5.06
CA GLY A 32 0.27 -26.66 5.54
C GLY A 32 0.05 -26.72 7.05
N ASN A 33 0.61 -25.81 7.85
CA ASN A 33 0.35 -25.75 9.29
C ASN A 33 -1.09 -25.26 9.54
N PRO A 34 -1.97 -26.09 10.15
CA PRO A 34 -3.37 -25.73 10.40
C PRO A 34 -3.51 -24.59 11.42
N GLU A 35 -2.61 -24.47 12.39
CA GLU A 35 -2.65 -23.38 13.37
C GLU A 35 -2.48 -22.02 12.68
N LEU A 36 -1.49 -21.89 11.79
CA LEU A 36 -1.30 -20.67 10.99
C LEU A 36 -2.42 -20.46 9.96
N LYS A 37 -2.95 -21.55 9.39
CA LYS A 37 -3.99 -21.49 8.36
C LYS A 37 -5.30 -20.92 8.89
N TYR A 38 -5.64 -21.23 10.13
CA TYR A 38 -6.91 -20.84 10.74
C TYR A 38 -6.76 -19.77 11.83
N ALA A 39 -5.54 -19.29 12.09
CA ALA A 39 -5.32 -18.19 13.01
C ALA A 39 -5.94 -16.90 12.48
N TRP A 40 -6.89 -16.34 13.21
CA TRP A 40 -7.58 -15.11 12.83
C TRP A 40 -6.62 -13.96 12.57
N ASP A 41 -5.64 -13.79 13.45
CA ASP A 41 -4.62 -12.73 13.38
C ASP A 41 -3.67 -12.89 12.19
N ASN A 42 -3.76 -14.01 11.47
CA ASN A 42 -2.98 -14.29 10.27
C ASN A 42 -3.79 -14.12 8.97
N LEU A 43 -5.09 -13.76 9.07
CA LEU A 43 -5.98 -13.62 7.92
C LEU A 43 -6.16 -12.15 7.55
N PHE A 44 -5.83 -11.81 6.32
CA PHE A 44 -5.86 -10.45 5.79
C PHE A 44 -6.68 -10.36 4.50
N LEU A 45 -7.29 -9.19 4.26
CA LEU A 45 -8.02 -8.93 3.02
C LEU A 45 -7.04 -8.44 1.95
N ALA A 46 -6.82 -9.21 0.90
CA ALA A 46 -5.95 -8.83 -0.21
C ALA A 46 -6.71 -8.82 -1.55
N CYS A 47 -6.30 -7.96 -2.48
CA CYS A 47 -6.71 -8.12 -3.87
C CYS A 47 -5.91 -9.23 -4.55
N ALA A 48 -6.47 -9.82 -5.61
CA ALA A 48 -5.83 -10.92 -6.33
C ALA A 48 -4.42 -10.56 -6.83
N HIS A 49 -4.22 -9.34 -7.32
CA HIS A 49 -2.90 -8.86 -7.77
C HIS A 49 -1.85 -8.89 -6.66
N CYS A 50 -2.17 -8.31 -5.50
CA CYS A 50 -1.24 -8.27 -4.36
C CYS A 50 -0.98 -9.66 -3.79
N ASN A 51 -2.02 -10.49 -3.62
CA ASN A 51 -1.87 -11.86 -3.15
C ASN A 51 -0.97 -12.67 -4.09
N ASN A 52 -1.24 -12.64 -5.40
CA ASN A 52 -0.41 -13.32 -6.42
C ASN A 52 1.00 -12.73 -6.54
N THR A 53 1.23 -11.51 -6.08
CA THR A 53 2.56 -10.92 -6.06
C THR A 53 3.35 -11.35 -4.84
N LYS A 54 2.75 -11.37 -3.67
CA LYS A 54 3.40 -11.75 -2.41
C LYS A 54 3.82 -13.23 -2.40
N LEU A 55 2.89 -14.17 -2.53
CA LEU A 55 3.13 -15.64 -2.61
C LEU A 55 4.23 -16.18 -1.67
N GLY A 56 4.41 -15.61 -0.49
CA GLY A 56 5.44 -16.00 0.47
C GLY A 56 6.89 -15.71 0.03
N ARG A 57 7.09 -14.88 -1.00
CA ARG A 57 8.44 -14.52 -1.51
C ARG A 57 9.08 -13.34 -0.80
N PHE A 58 8.26 -12.56 -0.09
CA PHE A 58 8.68 -11.34 0.59
C PHE A 58 8.59 -11.44 2.11
N ASP A 59 8.25 -12.61 2.64
CA ASP A 59 8.09 -12.78 4.09
C ASP A 59 9.45 -12.80 4.83
N PRO A 60 9.48 -12.23 6.04
CA PRO A 60 8.39 -11.53 6.72
C PRO A 60 8.15 -10.12 6.17
N ILE A 61 6.91 -9.61 6.29
CA ILE A 61 6.53 -8.22 5.98
C ILE A 61 5.88 -7.57 7.19
N LEU A 62 5.78 -6.24 7.18
CA LEU A 62 5.13 -5.45 8.24
C LEU A 62 3.67 -5.86 8.42
N ASP A 63 3.24 -5.97 9.68
CA ASP A 63 1.85 -6.20 10.06
C ASP A 63 1.16 -4.85 10.29
N CYS A 64 0.39 -4.40 9.30
CA CYS A 64 -0.33 -3.12 9.35
C CYS A 64 -1.43 -3.05 10.43
N THR A 65 -1.74 -4.15 11.10
CA THR A 65 -2.68 -4.17 12.22
C THR A 65 -1.98 -3.94 13.57
N LYS A 66 -0.65 -4.00 13.60
CA LYS A 66 0.16 -3.87 14.82
C LYS A 66 1.06 -2.65 14.84
N GLU A 67 1.37 -2.10 13.67
CA GLU A 67 2.22 -0.91 13.57
C GLU A 67 1.83 0.04 12.44
N ASP A 68 2.20 1.30 12.58
CA ASP A 68 1.99 2.34 11.58
C ASP A 68 3.00 2.18 10.44
N VAL A 69 2.58 1.59 9.33
CA VAL A 69 3.46 1.30 8.18
C VAL A 69 4.09 2.57 7.59
N GLU A 70 3.38 3.72 7.65
CA GLU A 70 3.89 5.01 7.16
C GLU A 70 5.09 5.55 7.97
N ARG A 71 5.33 5.02 9.18
CA ARG A 71 6.53 5.33 9.97
C ARG A 71 7.71 4.45 9.62
N ALA A 72 7.47 3.35 8.91
CA ALA A 72 8.50 2.40 8.50
C ALA A 72 8.82 2.50 7.00
N ILE A 73 7.84 2.91 6.17
CA ILE A 73 7.99 3.04 4.71
C ILE A 73 7.61 4.45 4.27
N ALA A 74 8.57 5.21 3.74
CA ALA A 74 8.27 6.50 3.11
C ALA A 74 7.78 6.27 1.68
N PHE A 75 6.59 6.79 1.36
CA PHE A 75 6.09 6.86 0.00
C PHE A 75 6.47 8.20 -0.63
N ARG A 76 7.10 8.15 -1.81
CA ARG A 76 7.42 9.35 -2.59
C ARG A 76 7.00 9.17 -4.05
N LYS A 77 6.47 10.22 -4.62
CA LYS A 77 6.20 10.31 -6.06
C LYS A 77 7.11 11.37 -6.67
N GLN A 78 7.85 10.99 -7.70
CA GLN A 78 8.69 11.88 -8.50
C GLN A 78 8.21 11.92 -9.95
N GLY A 79 8.53 13.00 -10.67
CA GLY A 79 8.19 13.18 -12.08
C GLY A 79 6.71 13.45 -12.36
N TYR A 80 6.40 13.57 -13.65
CA TYR A 80 5.06 13.84 -14.15
C TYR A 80 4.35 12.56 -14.60
N PHE A 81 3.03 12.54 -14.44
CA PHE A 81 2.21 11.41 -14.87
C PHE A 81 2.38 11.12 -16.35
N GLY A 82 2.75 9.89 -16.66
CA GLY A 82 2.73 9.34 -18.01
C GLY A 82 4.08 9.25 -18.71
N THR A 83 5.10 10.03 -18.33
CA THR A 83 6.41 10.01 -19.01
C THR A 83 7.56 9.53 -18.13
N ASP A 84 7.74 10.15 -16.97
CA ASP A 84 8.88 9.95 -16.09
C ASP A 84 8.48 9.68 -14.63
N GLU A 85 7.21 9.31 -14.41
CA GLU A 85 6.69 9.03 -13.09
C GLU A 85 7.42 7.88 -12.39
N LYS A 86 7.93 8.16 -11.21
CA LYS A 86 8.52 7.17 -10.31
C LYS A 86 7.78 7.18 -8.97
N LEU A 87 7.36 6.00 -8.54
CA LEU A 87 6.86 5.75 -7.20
C LEU A 87 7.98 5.07 -6.41
N LEU A 88 8.35 5.66 -5.29
CA LEU A 88 9.39 5.16 -4.41
C LEU A 88 8.76 4.73 -3.09
N PHE A 89 9.16 3.57 -2.62
CA PHE A 89 8.77 2.98 -1.34
C PHE A 89 10.07 2.74 -0.57
N GLU A 90 10.47 3.76 0.20
CA GLU A 90 11.79 3.80 0.85
C GLU A 90 11.68 3.26 2.28
N PRO A 91 12.34 2.13 2.61
CA PRO A 91 12.46 1.68 3.98
C PRO A 91 13.14 2.74 4.86
N LEU A 92 12.55 3.04 6.02
CA LEU A 92 13.08 4.04 6.97
C LEU A 92 13.91 3.40 8.08
N ASP A 93 13.94 2.07 8.16
CA ASP A 93 14.78 1.30 9.07
C ASP A 93 15.33 0.04 8.37
N SER A 94 16.20 -0.70 9.08
CA SER A 94 16.89 -1.88 8.54
C SER A 94 16.26 -3.21 8.95
N ARG A 95 15.07 -3.22 9.54
CA ARG A 95 14.35 -4.46 9.88
C ARG A 95 14.04 -5.24 8.61
N GLU A 96 14.11 -6.55 8.69
CA GLU A 96 13.83 -7.43 7.55
C GLU A 96 12.41 -7.22 7.01
N GLU A 97 11.42 -7.11 7.89
CA GLU A 97 10.02 -6.84 7.56
C GLU A 97 9.87 -5.54 6.77
N THR A 98 10.57 -4.48 7.19
CA THR A 98 10.56 -3.18 6.53
C THR A 98 11.16 -3.25 5.13
N LEU A 99 12.33 -3.87 5.00
CA LEU A 99 13.01 -4.05 3.71
C LEU A 99 12.18 -4.89 2.74
N ASN A 100 11.58 -5.97 3.23
CA ASN A 100 10.73 -6.86 2.45
C ASN A 100 9.43 -6.18 2.02
N THR A 101 8.81 -5.39 2.89
CA THR A 101 7.61 -4.61 2.58
C THR A 101 7.89 -3.59 1.47
N GLY A 102 9.01 -2.86 1.54
CA GLY A 102 9.43 -1.93 0.48
C GLY A 102 9.61 -2.64 -0.87
N ARG A 103 10.26 -3.81 -0.88
CA ARG A 103 10.43 -4.65 -2.09
C ARG A 103 9.10 -5.18 -2.62
N LEU A 104 8.19 -5.62 -1.75
CA LEU A 104 6.85 -6.06 -2.14
C LEU A 104 6.06 -4.93 -2.79
N LEU A 105 6.03 -3.74 -2.16
CA LEU A 105 5.33 -2.57 -2.70
C LEU A 105 5.89 -2.17 -4.07
N HIS A 106 7.21 -2.17 -4.24
CA HIS A 106 7.82 -1.93 -5.55
C HIS A 106 7.33 -2.97 -6.59
N GLU A 107 7.35 -4.25 -6.27
CA GLU A 107 6.88 -5.31 -7.19
C GLU A 107 5.39 -5.18 -7.51
N VAL A 108 4.55 -4.82 -6.54
CA VAL A 108 3.10 -4.59 -6.71
C VAL A 108 2.83 -3.44 -7.68
N TYR A 109 3.59 -2.34 -7.57
CA TYR A 109 3.35 -1.15 -8.38
C TYR A 109 4.08 -1.12 -9.73
N TYR A 110 5.06 -2.01 -9.96
CA TYR A 110 5.81 -2.06 -11.23
C TYR A 110 5.67 -3.39 -11.96
N GLY A 111 5.62 -4.51 -11.25
CA GLY A 111 5.53 -5.85 -11.82
C GLY A 111 6.80 -6.32 -12.51
N SER A 112 7.13 -7.59 -12.37
CA SER A 112 8.28 -8.23 -13.04
C SER A 112 7.89 -9.01 -14.30
N THR A 113 6.63 -9.42 -14.42
CA THR A 113 6.12 -10.17 -15.59
C THR A 113 5.20 -9.29 -16.43
N PRO A 114 4.97 -9.61 -17.73
CA PRO A 114 4.04 -8.87 -18.58
C PRO A 114 2.64 -8.68 -17.95
N GLN A 115 2.07 -9.75 -17.40
CA GLN A 115 0.76 -9.69 -16.74
C GLN A 115 0.78 -8.75 -15.53
N LYS A 116 1.75 -8.91 -14.62
CA LYS A 116 1.88 -8.05 -13.43
C LYS A 116 2.12 -6.58 -13.79
N LYS A 117 2.86 -6.32 -14.88
CA LYS A 117 3.05 -4.96 -15.39
C LYS A 117 1.73 -4.32 -15.83
N MET A 118 0.85 -5.07 -16.49
CA MET A 118 -0.48 -4.58 -16.87
C MET A 118 -1.33 -4.27 -15.64
N GLU A 119 -1.39 -5.17 -14.67
CA GLU A 119 -2.11 -4.98 -13.41
C GLU A 119 -1.55 -3.78 -12.61
N ALA A 120 -0.22 -3.62 -12.58
CA ALA A 120 0.44 -2.49 -11.96
C ALA A 120 0.11 -1.15 -12.64
N VAL A 121 -0.07 -1.12 -13.98
CA VAL A 121 -0.52 0.08 -14.69
C VAL A 121 -1.91 0.51 -14.23
N ILE A 122 -2.84 -0.43 -14.08
CA ILE A 122 -4.19 -0.18 -13.58
C ILE A 122 -4.12 0.35 -12.15
N LEU A 123 -3.35 -0.30 -11.29
CA LEU A 123 -3.16 0.12 -9.90
C LEU A 123 -2.59 1.54 -9.80
N ARG A 124 -1.56 1.88 -10.58
CA ARG A 124 -1.02 3.24 -10.63
C ARG A 124 -2.03 4.27 -11.13
N LYS A 125 -2.93 3.89 -12.04
CA LYS A 125 -4.02 4.77 -12.48
C LYS A 125 -4.98 5.08 -11.32
N HIS A 126 -5.34 4.09 -10.51
CA HIS A 126 -6.17 4.31 -9.31
C HIS A 126 -5.45 5.18 -8.28
N LEU A 127 -4.18 4.91 -8.01
CA LEU A 127 -3.36 5.74 -7.10
C LEU A 127 -3.30 7.21 -7.56
N ARG A 128 -3.16 7.47 -8.86
CA ARG A 128 -3.19 8.84 -9.41
C ARG A 128 -4.49 9.56 -9.12
N LYS A 129 -5.62 8.85 -9.29
CA LYS A 129 -6.95 9.39 -8.99
C LYS A 129 -7.04 9.77 -7.51
N GLU A 130 -6.61 8.89 -6.61
CA GLU A 130 -6.63 9.17 -5.17
C GLU A 130 -5.69 10.31 -4.77
N ILE A 131 -4.50 10.41 -5.36
CA ILE A 131 -3.59 11.55 -5.15
C ILE A 131 -4.24 12.86 -5.64
N SER A 132 -4.95 12.83 -6.76
CA SER A 132 -5.65 14.00 -7.28
C SER A 132 -6.81 14.42 -6.39
N ASN A 133 -7.61 13.47 -5.93
CA ASN A 133 -8.69 13.71 -4.97
C ASN A 133 -8.15 14.30 -3.67
N PHE A 134 -7.08 13.73 -3.14
CA PHE A 134 -6.44 14.23 -1.91
C PHE A 134 -5.95 15.69 -2.06
N LYS A 135 -5.30 16.01 -3.20
CA LYS A 135 -4.86 17.38 -3.48
C LYS A 135 -6.03 18.37 -3.56
N GLU A 136 -7.15 17.94 -4.11
CA GLU A 136 -8.37 18.74 -4.16
C GLU A 136 -8.91 19.01 -2.75
N TYR A 137 -9.04 17.98 -1.90
CA TYR A 137 -9.44 18.15 -0.50
C TYR A 137 -8.50 19.06 0.28
N VAL A 138 -7.19 18.95 0.07
CA VAL A 138 -6.21 19.85 0.71
C VAL A 138 -6.39 21.28 0.24
N ARG A 139 -6.70 21.51 -1.05
CA ARG A 139 -6.99 22.85 -1.59
C ARG A 139 -8.24 23.44 -0.95
N GLU A 140 -9.36 22.70 -0.96
CA GLU A 140 -10.62 23.12 -0.35
C GLU A 140 -10.45 23.42 1.14
N TYR A 141 -9.68 22.59 1.85
CA TYR A 141 -9.39 22.80 3.27
C TYR A 141 -8.59 24.10 3.50
N LYS A 142 -7.57 24.36 2.69
CA LYS A 142 -6.79 25.60 2.77
C LYS A 142 -7.63 26.85 2.47
N GLU A 143 -8.54 26.77 1.52
CA GLU A 143 -9.46 27.84 1.18
C GLU A 143 -10.47 28.11 2.30
N ALA A 144 -10.97 27.06 2.96
CA ALA A 144 -11.90 27.16 4.07
C ALA A 144 -11.26 27.67 5.38
N TYR A 145 -9.96 27.43 5.57
CA TYR A 145 -9.22 27.77 6.79
C TYR A 145 -7.88 28.49 6.46
N PRO A 146 -7.96 29.75 5.97
CA PRO A 146 -6.75 30.51 5.55
C PRO A 146 -5.73 30.71 6.68
N GLU A 147 -6.19 30.76 7.95
CA GLU A 147 -5.33 30.90 9.12
C GLU A 147 -4.39 29.71 9.34
N LEU A 148 -4.71 28.54 8.76
CA LEU A 148 -3.87 27.34 8.85
C LEU A 148 -2.83 27.26 7.72
N GLN A 149 -2.85 28.17 6.74
CA GLN A 149 -1.95 28.18 5.58
C GLN A 149 -0.48 28.07 5.99
N GLN A 150 -0.07 28.80 7.03
CA GLN A 150 1.29 28.82 7.56
C GLN A 150 1.82 27.44 7.96
N TYR A 151 0.95 26.51 8.39
CA TYR A 151 1.33 25.16 8.80
C TYR A 151 1.57 24.22 7.60
N PHE A 152 0.94 24.52 6.45
CA PHE A 152 1.13 23.74 5.23
C PHE A 152 2.36 24.16 4.45
N ASP A 153 2.74 25.44 4.55
CA ASP A 153 3.82 26.04 3.78
C ASP A 153 5.17 26.06 4.54
N SER A 154 5.14 25.71 5.84
CA SER A 154 6.37 25.55 6.62
C SER A 154 7.21 24.38 6.11
N PRO A 155 8.51 24.57 5.81
CA PRO A 155 9.38 23.46 5.49
C PRO A 155 9.39 22.49 6.67
N LYS A 156 9.03 21.24 6.47
CA LYS A 156 9.21 20.21 7.49
C LYS A 156 10.71 20.13 7.76
N SER A 157 11.11 20.48 8.97
CA SER A 157 12.45 20.16 9.46
C SER A 157 12.60 18.65 9.39
N VAL A 158 13.49 18.20 8.54
CA VAL A 158 13.86 16.80 8.34
C VAL A 158 14.68 16.34 9.53
#